data_1c34b4ce88afc172ea4a79dd2912f20f
#
_entry.id   1c34b4ce88afc172ea4a79dd2912f20f
#
_cell.length_a   1.000
_cell.length_b   1.000
_cell.length_c   1.000
_cell.angle_alpha   90.00
_cell.angle_beta   90.00
_cell.angle_gamma   90.00
#
_symmetry.space_group_name_H-M   'P 1'
#
loop_
_entity.id
_entity.type
_entity.pdbx_description
1 polymer ?
#
loop_
_entity_poly.entity_id
_entity_poly.type
_entity_poly.pdbx_seq_one_letter_code
_entity_poly.pdbx_strand_id
1 'polypeptide(L)'
;MGLFSFLKKKEPEPAPAITATIHAQTVEVKQRTHGELPLAEIGGYVSPSGGFVNYGRFCVTGMNSSTGRKNTKRYEAQTEADARAAAADDGLVEPMTVQVEPQIPPTDRQTDYALELEAMLPDGVCKEDVSAIISRITDEDEAAPDPGLSLYAHACGVKFSRFVGEKALLSYMVSQMHGAARGELYAYAVYRQESGGRFSDPRGLSVYEFLHSCGAEIAEDPALLKSLEDRDVYDFAGPNRGTKVYKMAAARLKQCGAL
;
A
#
# COMPACT_ATOMS: atom_id res chain seq x y z
N MET A 1 -10.79 -23.71 75.34
CA MET A 1 -11.86 -23.76 74.34
C MET A 1 -11.66 -22.56 73.44
N GLY A 2 -11.03 -22.76 72.32
CA GLY A 2 -10.74 -21.69 71.34
C GLY A 2 -11.52 -21.94 70.08
N LEU A 3 -12.44 -21.04 69.72
CA LEU A 3 -13.14 -21.04 68.47
C LEU A 3 -12.28 -20.38 67.39
N PHE A 4 -11.74 -21.19 66.47
CA PHE A 4 -11.17 -20.71 65.21
C PHE A 4 -12.32 -20.56 64.20
N SER A 5 -12.73 -19.29 63.97
CA SER A 5 -13.63 -18.91 62.90
C SER A 5 -12.86 -18.97 61.57
N PHE A 6 -13.26 -19.90 60.68
CA PHE A 6 -12.81 -19.97 59.31
C PHE A 6 -13.40 -18.83 58.49
N LEU A 7 -12.60 -17.82 58.24
CA LEU A 7 -12.88 -16.84 57.17
C LEU A 7 -12.67 -17.53 55.82
N LYS A 8 -13.74 -17.97 55.19
CA LYS A 8 -13.75 -18.37 53.78
C LYS A 8 -13.38 -17.13 52.94
N LYS A 9 -12.19 -17.11 52.41
CA LYS A 9 -11.76 -16.15 51.37
C LYS A 9 -12.65 -16.36 50.16
N LYS A 10 -13.57 -15.41 49.89
CA LYS A 10 -14.39 -15.41 48.70
C LYS A 10 -13.45 -15.24 47.52
N GLU A 11 -13.33 -16.26 46.66
CA GLU A 11 -12.65 -16.14 45.36
C GLU A 11 -13.33 -15.03 44.58
N PRO A 12 -12.55 -14.15 43.92
CA PRO A 12 -13.15 -13.14 43.06
C PRO A 12 -13.84 -13.86 41.89
N GLU A 13 -15.12 -13.57 41.74
CA GLU A 13 -15.89 -13.97 40.58
C GLU A 13 -15.16 -13.51 39.32
N PRO A 14 -14.95 -14.39 38.31
CA PRO A 14 -14.36 -13.97 37.07
C PRO A 14 -15.25 -12.87 36.48
N ALA A 15 -14.63 -11.73 36.17
CA ALA A 15 -15.30 -10.67 35.45
C ALA A 15 -15.99 -11.24 34.22
N PRO A 16 -17.20 -10.81 33.89
CA PRO A 16 -17.88 -11.28 32.70
C PRO A 16 -16.97 -10.99 31.51
N ALA A 17 -16.56 -12.05 30.80
CA ALA A 17 -15.93 -11.90 29.52
C ALA A 17 -16.88 -11.08 28.65
N ILE A 18 -16.52 -9.83 28.37
CA ILE A 18 -17.17 -9.04 27.34
C ILE A 18 -16.78 -9.71 26.04
N THR A 19 -17.52 -10.76 25.68
CA THR A 19 -17.52 -11.27 24.33
C THR A 19 -18.20 -10.19 23.51
N ALA A 20 -17.42 -9.23 23.02
CA ALA A 20 -17.87 -8.37 21.95
C ALA A 20 -18.08 -9.31 20.76
N THR A 21 -19.30 -9.83 20.64
CA THR A 21 -19.75 -10.47 19.43
C THR A 21 -19.83 -9.35 18.40
N ILE A 22 -18.70 -9.09 17.73
CA ILE A 22 -18.69 -8.26 16.55
C ILE A 22 -19.45 -9.09 15.52
N HIS A 23 -20.73 -8.84 15.40
CA HIS A 23 -21.50 -9.35 14.28
C HIS A 23 -20.81 -8.80 13.04
N ALA A 24 -20.30 -9.69 12.21
CA ALA A 24 -19.87 -9.41 10.86
C ALA A 24 -21.08 -8.98 10.03
N GLN A 25 -21.62 -7.80 10.31
CA GLN A 25 -22.46 -7.11 9.37
C GLN A 25 -21.51 -6.39 8.44
N THR A 26 -21.42 -6.90 7.23
CA THR A 26 -20.84 -6.21 6.09
C THR A 26 -21.33 -4.76 6.15
N VAL A 27 -20.40 -3.80 6.29
CA VAL A 27 -20.75 -2.43 6.01
C VAL A 27 -21.24 -2.45 4.59
N GLU A 28 -22.52 -2.32 4.39
CA GLU A 28 -23.01 -1.79 3.16
C GLU A 28 -22.54 -0.34 3.04
N VAL A 29 -21.24 -0.16 2.82
CA VAL A 29 -20.79 0.95 2.00
C VAL A 29 -21.66 0.80 0.78
N LYS A 30 -22.60 1.71 0.56
CA LYS A 30 -23.56 1.69 -0.55
C LYS A 30 -22.82 1.18 -1.76
N GLN A 31 -23.02 -0.12 -2.08
CA GLN A 31 -22.34 -0.82 -3.13
C GLN A 31 -22.62 -0.08 -4.44
N ARG A 32 -21.72 0.80 -4.81
CA ARG A 32 -21.56 1.15 -6.20
C ARG A 32 -20.66 0.09 -6.81
N THR A 33 -21.29 -1.06 -7.12
CA THR A 33 -21.06 -1.96 -8.25
C THR A 33 -19.63 -2.22 -8.74
N HIS A 34 -18.62 -2.25 -7.89
CA HIS A 34 -17.39 -2.96 -8.20
C HIS A 34 -17.10 -3.82 -6.97
N GLY A 35 -17.41 -5.10 -7.10
CA GLY A 35 -17.22 -6.08 -6.05
C GLY A 35 -15.81 -6.00 -5.48
N GLU A 36 -15.68 -6.18 -4.17
CA GLU A 36 -14.40 -6.42 -3.55
C GLU A 36 -13.71 -7.52 -4.33
N LEU A 37 -12.53 -7.22 -4.87
CA LEU A 37 -11.74 -8.24 -5.53
C LEU A 37 -11.37 -9.31 -4.52
N PRO A 38 -11.55 -10.59 -4.85
CA PRO A 38 -11.00 -11.66 -4.06
C PRO A 38 -9.49 -11.43 -3.88
N LEU A 39 -8.98 -11.58 -2.68
CA LEU A 39 -7.55 -11.40 -2.36
C LEU A 39 -6.61 -12.15 -3.33
N ALA A 40 -7.04 -13.30 -3.87
CA ALA A 40 -6.31 -14.09 -4.84
C ALA A 40 -6.12 -13.40 -6.20
N GLU A 41 -6.96 -12.43 -6.55
CA GLU A 41 -6.90 -11.74 -7.84
C GLU A 41 -5.95 -10.54 -7.85
N ILE A 42 -5.49 -10.09 -6.69
CA ILE A 42 -4.53 -9.00 -6.55
C ILE A 42 -3.09 -9.54 -6.37
N GLY A 43 -2.74 -10.64 -7.02
CA GLY A 43 -1.36 -11.14 -7.15
C GLY A 43 -0.50 -11.06 -5.88
N GLY A 44 -0.62 -12.02 -4.96
CA GLY A 44 0.20 -12.06 -3.74
C GLY A 44 -0.23 -11.09 -2.63
N TYR A 45 -1.45 -10.62 -2.67
CA TYR A 45 -2.02 -9.66 -1.73
C TYR A 45 -2.14 -10.16 -0.27
N VAL A 46 -1.92 -11.42 -0.01
CA VAL A 46 -1.99 -11.95 1.34
C VAL A 46 -0.64 -11.79 2.01
N SER A 47 -0.55 -10.91 2.98
CA SER A 47 0.64 -10.82 3.82
C SER A 47 0.87 -12.13 4.57
N PRO A 48 2.07 -12.73 4.51
CA PRO A 48 2.39 -13.94 5.26
C PRO A 48 2.27 -13.76 6.77
N SER A 49 2.35 -12.53 7.26
CA SER A 49 2.28 -12.17 8.68
C SER A 49 0.89 -11.74 9.15
N GLY A 50 -0.13 -11.79 8.29
CA GLY A 50 -1.51 -11.39 8.60
C GLY A 50 -1.84 -9.97 8.15
N GLY A 51 -3.12 -9.56 8.29
CA GLY A 51 -3.65 -8.33 7.76
C GLY A 51 -4.01 -8.43 6.26
N PHE A 52 -4.60 -7.37 5.73
CA PHE A 52 -5.07 -7.30 4.35
C PHE A 52 -4.22 -6.32 3.51
N VAL A 53 -2.93 -6.30 3.80
CA VAL A 53 -1.92 -5.53 3.07
C VAL A 53 -1.18 -6.40 2.07
N ASN A 54 -0.69 -5.82 0.98
CA ASN A 54 0.01 -6.53 -0.08
C ASN A 54 1.52 -6.72 0.19
N TYR A 55 1.95 -6.61 1.44
CA TYR A 55 3.34 -6.76 1.86
C TYR A 55 3.43 -7.44 3.21
N GLY A 56 4.59 -8.05 3.49
CA GLY A 56 4.96 -8.64 4.78
C GLY A 56 5.88 -7.72 5.58
N ARG A 57 6.03 -8.05 6.87
CA ARG A 57 7.05 -7.48 7.75
C ARG A 57 8.14 -8.52 7.98
N PHE A 58 9.36 -8.14 7.72
CA PHE A 58 10.51 -9.05 7.76
C PHE A 58 11.59 -8.49 8.68
N CYS A 59 12.08 -9.34 9.58
CA CYS A 59 13.23 -9.04 10.41
C CYS A 59 14.45 -9.74 9.79
N VAL A 60 15.37 -8.97 9.22
CA VAL A 60 16.58 -9.48 8.56
C VAL A 60 17.77 -9.29 9.46
N THR A 61 18.49 -10.37 9.73
CA THR A 61 19.72 -10.36 10.51
C THR A 61 20.89 -10.79 9.63
N GLY A 62 21.93 -9.99 9.57
CA GLY A 62 23.15 -10.25 8.81
C GLY A 62 24.35 -9.56 9.44
N MET A 63 25.51 -9.61 8.78
CA MET A 63 26.70 -8.88 9.17
C MET A 63 26.70 -7.50 8.52
N ASN A 64 26.99 -6.44 9.28
CA ASN A 64 27.17 -5.12 8.70
C ASN A 64 28.52 -5.05 7.96
N SER A 65 28.51 -4.69 6.69
CA SER A 65 29.68 -4.70 5.79
C SER A 65 30.81 -3.74 6.25
N SER A 66 30.44 -2.63 6.89
CA SER A 66 31.43 -1.62 7.32
C SER A 66 32.01 -1.90 8.70
N THR A 67 31.24 -2.53 9.62
CA THR A 67 31.68 -2.75 11.00
C THR A 67 32.03 -4.19 11.32
N GLY A 68 31.66 -5.14 10.47
CA GLY A 68 31.82 -6.58 10.71
C GLY A 68 30.99 -7.10 11.89
N ARG A 69 30.02 -6.34 12.37
CA ARG A 69 29.18 -6.73 13.51
C ARG A 69 27.81 -7.25 13.03
N LYS A 70 27.28 -8.21 13.80
CA LYS A 70 25.91 -8.69 13.58
C LYS A 70 24.92 -7.54 13.80
N ASN A 71 24.03 -7.33 12.84
CA ASN A 71 22.98 -6.31 12.89
C ASN A 71 21.64 -6.92 12.46
N THR A 72 20.57 -6.36 13.00
CA THR A 72 19.19 -6.79 12.72
C THR A 72 18.38 -5.55 12.36
N LYS A 73 17.72 -5.59 11.20
CA LYS A 73 16.85 -4.51 10.70
C LYS A 73 15.50 -5.08 10.30
N ARG A 74 14.48 -4.22 10.31
CA ARG A 74 13.11 -4.55 9.90
C ARG A 74 12.79 -3.91 8.58
N TYR A 75 12.14 -4.70 7.71
CA TYR A 75 11.74 -4.27 6.38
C TYR A 75 10.28 -4.63 6.14
N GLU A 76 9.60 -3.76 5.43
CA GLU A 76 8.31 -4.02 4.83
C GLU A 76 8.53 -4.25 3.35
N ALA A 77 8.21 -5.45 2.87
CA ALA A 77 8.48 -5.86 1.49
C ALA A 77 7.40 -6.82 1.00
N GLN A 78 7.26 -6.97 -0.31
CA GLN A 78 6.28 -7.90 -0.86
C GLN A 78 6.72 -9.36 -0.71
N THR A 79 8.02 -9.61 -0.76
CA THR A 79 8.60 -10.94 -0.60
C THR A 79 9.80 -10.95 0.34
N GLU A 80 10.19 -12.13 0.81
CA GLU A 80 11.44 -12.32 1.56
C GLU A 80 12.67 -11.92 0.72
N ALA A 81 12.63 -12.17 -0.59
CA ALA A 81 13.71 -11.80 -1.49
C ALA A 81 13.90 -10.29 -1.57
N ASP A 82 12.80 -9.53 -1.64
CA ASP A 82 12.85 -8.05 -1.63
C ASP A 82 13.39 -7.53 -0.30
N ALA A 83 12.99 -8.15 0.82
CA ALA A 83 13.51 -7.79 2.13
C ALA A 83 15.01 -8.04 2.26
N ARG A 84 15.52 -9.14 1.67
CA ARG A 84 16.96 -9.42 1.60
C ARG A 84 17.69 -8.41 0.72
N ALA A 85 17.12 -8.07 -0.43
CA ALA A 85 17.71 -7.08 -1.34
C ALA A 85 17.81 -5.72 -0.63
N ALA A 86 16.73 -5.25 -0.01
CA ALA A 86 16.75 -4.01 0.77
C ALA A 86 17.77 -4.05 1.93
N ALA A 87 17.94 -5.20 2.58
CA ALA A 87 18.93 -5.37 3.63
C ALA A 87 20.37 -5.30 3.08
N ALA A 88 20.61 -5.84 1.88
CA ALA A 88 21.90 -5.76 1.22
C ALA A 88 22.24 -4.31 0.82
N ASP A 89 21.28 -3.57 0.27
CA ASP A 89 21.42 -2.15 -0.07
C ASP A 89 21.72 -1.31 1.20
N ASP A 90 21.17 -1.71 2.32
CA ASP A 90 21.43 -1.12 3.65
C ASP A 90 22.77 -1.58 4.29
N GLY A 91 23.57 -2.32 3.55
CA GLY A 91 24.92 -2.76 3.94
C GLY A 91 24.96 -4.00 4.85
N LEU A 92 23.90 -4.81 4.89
CA LEU A 92 23.98 -6.14 5.46
C LEU A 92 24.53 -7.12 4.41
N VAL A 93 25.40 -8.03 4.84
CA VAL A 93 25.98 -9.05 3.97
C VAL A 93 25.70 -10.46 4.52
N GLU A 94 25.78 -11.44 3.63
CA GLU A 94 25.55 -12.85 3.97
C GLU A 94 26.58 -13.37 5.02
N PRO A 95 26.19 -14.36 5.84
CA PRO A 95 24.91 -15.05 5.81
C PRO A 95 23.78 -14.21 6.46
N MET A 96 22.66 -14.08 5.75
CA MET A 96 21.47 -13.42 6.27
C MET A 96 20.39 -14.42 6.68
N THR A 97 19.74 -14.18 7.82
CA THR A 97 18.54 -14.90 8.23
C THR A 97 17.35 -13.95 8.18
N VAL A 98 16.22 -14.43 7.66
CA VAL A 98 14.98 -13.66 7.58
C VAL A 98 13.93 -14.35 8.46
N GLN A 99 13.22 -13.53 9.24
CA GLN A 99 12.08 -13.96 10.03
C GLN A 99 10.88 -13.10 9.65
N VAL A 100 9.75 -13.75 9.39
CA VAL A 100 8.48 -13.04 9.15
C VAL A 100 7.92 -12.60 10.51
N GLU A 101 7.61 -11.32 10.62
CA GLU A 101 6.93 -10.75 11.78
C GLU A 101 5.44 -10.55 11.48
N PRO A 102 4.56 -10.67 12.48
CA PRO A 102 3.15 -10.34 12.29
C PRO A 102 2.98 -8.85 11.97
N GLN A 103 1.91 -8.51 11.24
CA GLN A 103 1.53 -7.13 11.03
C GLN A 103 1.23 -6.45 12.38
N ILE A 104 1.41 -5.13 12.41
CA ILE A 104 1.13 -4.35 13.63
C ILE A 104 -0.39 -4.32 13.83
N PRO A 105 -0.91 -4.73 14.98
CA PRO A 105 -2.34 -4.62 15.25
C PRO A 105 -2.77 -3.13 15.28
N PRO A 106 -4.03 -2.83 15.00
CA PRO A 106 -4.55 -1.48 15.16
C PRO A 106 -4.39 -1.01 16.61
N THR A 107 -4.20 0.28 16.78
CA THR A 107 -4.19 0.89 18.12
C THR A 107 -5.62 1.07 18.62
N ASP A 108 -5.81 1.06 19.94
CA ASP A 108 -7.13 1.33 20.55
C ASP A 108 -7.73 2.63 20.01
N ARG A 109 -6.93 3.69 19.89
CA ARG A 109 -7.39 4.97 19.35
C ARG A 109 -7.88 4.87 17.89
N GLN A 110 -7.24 4.06 17.05
CA GLN A 110 -7.70 3.86 15.67
C GLN A 110 -9.01 3.08 15.65
N THR A 111 -9.11 2.06 16.49
CA THR A 111 -10.34 1.26 16.62
C THR A 111 -11.50 2.10 17.12
N ASP A 112 -11.29 2.89 18.18
CA ASP A 112 -12.29 3.80 18.73
C ASP A 112 -12.74 4.82 17.67
N TYR A 113 -11.80 5.44 16.97
CA TYR A 113 -12.11 6.42 15.94
C TYR A 113 -12.86 5.80 14.75
N ALA A 114 -12.48 4.59 14.34
CA ALA A 114 -13.24 3.87 13.31
C ALA A 114 -14.67 3.58 13.75
N LEU A 115 -14.89 3.23 15.02
CA LEU A 115 -16.22 3.03 15.59
C LEU A 115 -17.02 4.34 15.65
N GLU A 116 -16.42 5.46 16.01
CA GLU A 116 -17.05 6.80 15.97
C GLU A 116 -17.50 7.17 14.56
N LEU A 117 -16.78 6.72 13.54
CA LEU A 117 -17.14 6.87 12.12
C LEU A 117 -18.13 5.82 11.62
N GLU A 118 -18.68 4.98 12.51
CA GLU A 118 -19.55 3.86 12.16
C GLU A 118 -18.92 2.86 11.18
N ALA A 119 -17.58 2.83 11.14
CA ALA A 119 -16.86 1.90 10.30
C ALA A 119 -16.85 0.50 10.91
N MET A 120 -17.15 -0.51 10.10
CA MET A 120 -17.04 -1.90 10.52
C MET A 120 -15.68 -2.46 10.14
N LEU A 121 -14.97 -2.95 11.17
CA LEU A 121 -13.63 -3.52 10.98
C LEU A 121 -13.75 -5.04 10.82
N PRO A 122 -13.29 -5.61 9.69
CA PRO A 122 -13.19 -7.05 9.54
C PRO A 122 -12.23 -7.68 10.55
N ASP A 123 -12.44 -8.96 10.85
CA ASP A 123 -11.52 -9.72 11.70
C ASP A 123 -10.13 -9.81 11.05
N GLY A 124 -9.08 -9.67 11.87
CA GLY A 124 -7.71 -9.81 11.42
C GLY A 124 -7.09 -8.58 10.73
N VAL A 125 -7.79 -7.45 10.73
CA VAL A 125 -7.24 -6.19 10.20
C VAL A 125 -6.00 -5.77 10.98
N CYS A 126 -5.01 -5.22 10.27
CA CYS A 126 -3.85 -4.59 10.85
C CYS A 126 -4.01 -3.06 10.93
N LYS A 127 -3.01 -2.41 11.49
CA LYS A 127 -3.00 -0.95 11.67
C LYS A 127 -3.22 -0.18 10.36
N GLU A 128 -2.59 -0.63 9.29
CA GLU A 128 -2.65 -0.03 7.96
C GLU A 128 -4.02 -0.24 7.32
N ASP A 129 -4.66 -1.39 7.57
CA ASP A 129 -6.02 -1.66 7.11
C ASP A 129 -7.02 -0.68 7.73
N VAL A 130 -6.94 -0.50 9.06
CA VAL A 130 -7.81 0.44 9.78
C VAL A 130 -7.56 1.87 9.31
N SER A 131 -6.30 2.26 9.10
CA SER A 131 -5.98 3.58 8.54
C SER A 131 -6.60 3.78 7.15
N ALA A 132 -6.53 2.77 6.27
CA ALA A 132 -7.13 2.85 4.94
C ALA A 132 -8.67 2.95 5.00
N ILE A 133 -9.31 2.19 5.89
CA ILE A 133 -10.77 2.26 6.12
C ILE A 133 -11.18 3.66 6.61
N ILE A 134 -10.46 4.21 7.59
CA ILE A 134 -10.70 5.56 8.10
C ILE A 134 -10.56 6.59 6.98
N SER A 135 -9.45 6.56 6.22
CA SER A 135 -9.20 7.51 5.12
C SER A 135 -10.28 7.44 4.05
N ARG A 136 -10.80 6.27 3.71
CA ARG A 136 -11.92 6.17 2.74
C ARG A 136 -13.15 6.97 3.18
N ILE A 137 -13.42 7.01 4.47
CA ILE A 137 -14.57 7.73 5.04
C ILE A 137 -14.26 9.21 5.14
N THR A 138 -13.12 9.58 5.74
CA THR A 138 -12.76 10.97 6.03
C THR A 138 -12.42 11.78 4.79
N ASP A 139 -11.83 11.14 3.77
CA ASP A 139 -11.38 11.80 2.55
C ASP A 139 -12.41 11.66 1.40
N GLU A 140 -13.60 11.15 1.71
CA GLU A 140 -14.67 10.91 0.74
C GLU A 140 -14.16 10.10 -0.48
N ASP A 141 -13.30 9.09 -0.21
CA ASP A 141 -12.70 8.21 -1.22
C ASP A 141 -13.41 6.85 -1.22
N GLU A 142 -14.74 6.87 -1.37
CA GLU A 142 -15.58 5.67 -1.27
C GLU A 142 -15.33 4.64 -2.38
N ALA A 143 -14.86 5.11 -3.55
CA ALA A 143 -14.63 4.24 -4.68
C ALA A 143 -13.47 3.28 -4.43
N ALA A 144 -13.69 2.00 -4.69
CA ALA A 144 -12.58 1.05 -4.76
C ALA A 144 -11.74 1.33 -6.01
N PRO A 145 -10.42 1.15 -5.95
CA PRO A 145 -9.57 1.29 -7.12
C PRO A 145 -9.96 0.27 -8.20
N ASP A 146 -9.66 0.64 -9.45
CA ASP A 146 -9.75 -0.33 -10.54
C ASP A 146 -8.83 -1.53 -10.24
N PRO A 147 -9.31 -2.77 -10.46
CA PRO A 147 -8.53 -3.98 -10.22
C PRO A 147 -7.19 -4.00 -10.95
N GLY A 148 -7.18 -3.58 -12.20
CA GLY A 148 -5.96 -3.51 -12.99
C GLY A 148 -4.97 -2.50 -12.41
N LEU A 149 -5.45 -1.35 -11.90
CA LEU A 149 -4.59 -0.37 -11.24
C LEU A 149 -3.96 -0.96 -9.97
N SER A 150 -4.72 -1.72 -9.18
CA SER A 150 -4.19 -2.41 -7.99
C SER A 150 -3.12 -3.43 -8.34
N LEU A 151 -3.33 -4.21 -9.42
CA LEU A 151 -2.33 -5.16 -9.93
C LEU A 151 -1.07 -4.45 -10.44
N TYR A 152 -1.22 -3.34 -11.13
CA TYR A 152 -0.08 -2.54 -11.59
C TYR A 152 0.68 -1.93 -10.43
N ALA A 153 0.00 -1.31 -9.46
CA ALA A 153 0.61 -0.77 -8.26
C ALA A 153 1.39 -1.85 -7.48
N HIS A 154 0.80 -3.05 -7.32
CA HIS A 154 1.49 -4.18 -6.69
C HIS A 154 2.75 -4.58 -7.48
N ALA A 155 2.66 -4.71 -8.79
CA ALA A 155 3.81 -5.07 -9.65
C ALA A 155 4.93 -4.02 -9.61
N CYS A 156 4.60 -2.75 -9.34
CA CYS A 156 5.57 -1.67 -9.14
C CYS A 156 6.11 -1.60 -7.70
N GLY A 157 5.82 -2.57 -6.84
CA GLY A 157 6.30 -2.61 -5.46
C GLY A 157 5.59 -1.66 -4.50
N VAL A 158 4.49 -1.04 -4.92
CA VAL A 158 3.72 -0.12 -4.08
C VAL A 158 3.06 -0.90 -2.95
N LYS A 159 3.21 -0.40 -1.73
CA LYS A 159 2.63 -0.99 -0.52
C LYS A 159 1.29 -0.32 -0.22
N PHE A 160 0.26 -1.11 -0.06
CA PHE A 160 -1.09 -0.63 0.25
C PHE A 160 -1.93 -1.70 0.96
N SER A 161 -3.02 -1.25 1.58
CA SER A 161 -4.05 -2.12 2.14
C SER A 161 -5.11 -2.45 1.09
N ARG A 162 -5.72 -3.62 1.18
CA ARG A 162 -6.91 -4.01 0.42
C ARG A 162 -8.05 -2.98 0.50
N PHE A 163 -8.12 -2.27 1.62
CA PHE A 163 -9.19 -1.29 1.88
C PHE A 163 -8.87 0.11 1.36
N VAL A 164 -7.77 0.28 0.62
CA VAL A 164 -7.40 1.57 0.04
C VAL A 164 -8.49 2.07 -0.92
N GLY A 165 -8.74 3.38 -0.94
CA GLY A 165 -9.59 4.03 -1.92
C GLY A 165 -8.83 4.31 -3.24
N GLU A 166 -9.56 4.68 -4.30
CA GLU A 166 -8.98 4.94 -5.64
C GLU A 166 -8.00 6.12 -5.61
N LYS A 167 -8.39 7.23 -4.96
CA LYS A 167 -7.53 8.42 -4.83
C LYS A 167 -6.30 8.14 -3.97
N ALA A 168 -6.49 7.43 -2.85
CA ALA A 168 -5.42 7.06 -1.94
C ALA A 168 -4.42 6.10 -2.61
N LEU A 169 -4.86 5.12 -3.41
CA LEU A 169 -3.96 4.24 -4.14
C LEU A 169 -3.09 5.02 -5.12
N LEU A 170 -3.67 5.94 -5.89
CA LEU A 170 -2.88 6.79 -6.79
C LEU A 170 -1.88 7.65 -6.02
N SER A 171 -2.27 8.17 -4.85
CA SER A 171 -1.36 8.91 -3.96
C SER A 171 -0.19 8.05 -3.47
N TYR A 172 -0.45 6.78 -3.12
CA TYR A 172 0.61 5.83 -2.73
C TYR A 172 1.54 5.52 -3.90
N MET A 173 1.00 5.33 -5.11
CA MET A 173 1.83 5.16 -6.31
C MET A 173 2.73 6.37 -6.53
N VAL A 174 2.18 7.57 -6.50
CA VAL A 174 2.95 8.81 -6.67
C VAL A 174 4.02 8.97 -5.60
N SER A 175 3.76 8.61 -4.35
CA SER A 175 4.73 8.77 -3.24
C SER A 175 5.79 7.67 -3.17
N GLN A 176 5.48 6.45 -3.61
CA GLN A 176 6.37 5.29 -3.47
C GLN A 176 7.12 4.93 -4.77
N MET A 177 6.61 5.33 -5.94
CA MET A 177 7.31 5.10 -7.20
C MET A 177 8.35 6.19 -7.45
N HIS A 178 9.55 5.79 -7.87
CA HIS A 178 10.68 6.68 -8.09
C HIS A 178 11.33 6.44 -9.45
N GLY A 179 12.16 7.39 -9.91
CA GLY A 179 12.93 7.27 -11.13
C GLY A 179 12.07 6.95 -12.36
N ALA A 180 12.46 5.94 -13.12
CA ALA A 180 11.78 5.54 -14.35
C ALA A 180 10.33 5.11 -14.12
N ALA A 181 10.03 4.40 -13.02
CA ALA A 181 8.67 3.99 -12.70
C ALA A 181 7.74 5.19 -12.44
N ARG A 182 8.23 6.22 -11.76
CA ARG A 182 7.49 7.46 -11.58
C ARG A 182 7.28 8.22 -12.90
N GLY A 183 8.30 8.22 -13.76
CA GLY A 183 8.21 8.76 -15.11
C GLY A 183 7.18 8.03 -15.99
N GLU A 184 7.16 6.70 -15.92
CA GLU A 184 6.18 5.84 -16.60
C GLU A 184 4.75 6.14 -16.12
N LEU A 185 4.54 6.22 -14.80
CA LEU A 185 3.24 6.60 -14.23
C LEU A 185 2.78 7.98 -14.75
N TYR A 186 3.69 8.94 -14.86
CA TYR A 186 3.36 10.26 -15.38
C TYR A 186 3.03 10.22 -16.88
N ALA A 187 3.80 9.50 -17.67
CA ALA A 187 3.52 9.31 -19.10
C ALA A 187 2.14 8.63 -19.30
N TYR A 188 1.82 7.65 -18.45
CA TYR A 188 0.51 7.02 -18.43
C TYR A 188 -0.61 8.02 -18.05
N ALA A 189 -0.38 8.88 -17.07
CA ALA A 189 -1.32 9.94 -16.71
C ALA A 189 -1.60 10.89 -17.88
N VAL A 190 -0.56 11.28 -18.64
CA VAL A 190 -0.69 12.10 -19.86
C VAL A 190 -1.48 11.35 -20.93
N TYR A 191 -1.16 10.09 -21.20
CA TYR A 191 -1.90 9.24 -22.15
C TYR A 191 -3.38 9.17 -21.78
N ARG A 192 -3.68 8.86 -20.52
CA ARG A 192 -5.05 8.77 -20.02
C ARG A 192 -5.82 10.10 -20.18
N GLN A 193 -5.17 11.23 -19.87
CA GLN A 193 -5.80 12.54 -20.01
C GLN A 193 -6.15 12.87 -21.46
N GLU A 194 -5.31 12.50 -22.40
CA GLU A 194 -5.53 12.76 -23.83
C GLU A 194 -6.49 11.75 -24.47
N SER A 195 -6.46 10.48 -24.05
CA SER A 195 -7.35 9.43 -24.56
C SER A 195 -8.72 9.37 -23.88
N GLY A 196 -8.90 10.03 -22.72
CA GLY A 196 -10.16 10.05 -21.96
C GLY A 196 -10.42 8.79 -21.12
N GLY A 197 -9.43 7.94 -20.89
CA GLY A 197 -9.55 6.71 -20.11
C GLY A 197 -9.51 6.91 -18.59
N ARG A 198 -9.80 5.83 -17.83
CA ARG A 198 -9.55 5.74 -16.39
C ARG A 198 -8.17 5.12 -16.13
N PHE A 199 -7.67 5.29 -14.92
CA PHE A 199 -6.49 4.53 -14.48
C PHE A 199 -6.85 3.04 -14.34
N SER A 200 -6.04 2.18 -14.95
CA SER A 200 -6.12 0.73 -14.87
C SER A 200 -4.71 0.14 -15.02
N ASP A 201 -4.57 -1.11 -15.41
CA ASP A 201 -3.26 -1.70 -15.72
C ASP A 201 -2.76 -1.24 -17.11
N PRO A 202 -1.72 -0.41 -17.18
CA PRO A 202 -1.21 0.04 -18.47
C PRO A 202 -0.47 -1.05 -19.25
N ARG A 203 -0.05 -2.13 -18.60
CA ARG A 203 0.74 -3.22 -19.22
C ARG A 203 -0.04 -3.98 -20.29
N GLY A 204 -1.38 -3.95 -20.23
CA GLY A 204 -2.25 -4.50 -21.27
C GLY A 204 -2.49 -3.58 -22.47
N LEU A 205 -2.02 -2.33 -22.43
CA LEU A 205 -2.21 -1.38 -23.52
C LEU A 205 -1.18 -1.59 -24.63
N SER A 206 -1.59 -1.42 -25.88
CA SER A 206 -0.68 -1.47 -27.04
C SER A 206 0.43 -0.40 -27.02
N VAL A 207 0.23 0.63 -26.20
CA VAL A 207 1.18 1.74 -26.03
C VAL A 207 2.12 1.55 -24.83
N TYR A 208 2.04 0.44 -24.11
CA TYR A 208 2.78 0.24 -22.86
C TYR A 208 4.30 0.41 -23.03
N GLU A 209 4.88 -0.20 -24.03
CA GLU A 209 6.33 -0.09 -24.30
C GLU A 209 6.79 1.36 -24.51
N PHE A 210 5.94 2.20 -25.08
CA PHE A 210 6.22 3.63 -25.22
C PHE A 210 6.11 4.38 -23.89
N LEU A 211 5.15 4.01 -23.04
CA LEU A 211 5.03 4.57 -21.70
C LEU A 211 6.26 4.24 -20.88
N HIS A 212 6.70 2.99 -20.95
CA HIS A 212 7.90 2.51 -20.27
C HIS A 212 9.17 3.23 -20.76
N SER A 213 9.36 3.31 -22.08
CA SER A 213 10.48 4.05 -22.69
C SER A 213 10.46 5.54 -22.32
N CYS A 214 9.28 6.16 -22.32
CA CYS A 214 9.13 7.55 -21.91
C CYS A 214 9.50 7.76 -20.43
N GLY A 215 9.16 6.81 -19.57
CA GLY A 215 9.57 6.81 -18.16
C GLY A 215 11.08 6.77 -17.99
N ALA A 216 11.77 5.92 -18.77
CA ALA A 216 13.22 5.85 -18.78
C ALA A 216 13.88 7.17 -19.25
N GLU A 217 13.39 7.76 -20.34
CA GLU A 217 13.87 9.06 -20.82
C GLU A 217 13.70 10.19 -19.80
N ILE A 218 12.55 10.19 -19.07
CA ILE A 218 12.34 11.16 -17.99
C ILE A 218 13.36 10.96 -16.87
N ALA A 219 13.67 9.72 -16.53
CA ALA A 219 14.63 9.40 -15.46
C ALA A 219 16.07 9.75 -15.83
N GLU A 220 16.43 9.75 -17.11
CA GLU A 220 17.75 10.14 -17.64
C GLU A 220 17.96 11.65 -17.64
N ASP A 221 16.90 12.46 -17.64
CA ASP A 221 16.98 13.93 -17.57
C ASP A 221 16.75 14.39 -16.11
N PRO A 222 17.80 14.83 -15.38
CA PRO A 222 17.68 15.23 -13.98
C PRO A 222 16.71 16.41 -13.77
N ALA A 223 16.52 17.27 -14.77
CA ALA A 223 15.61 18.41 -14.65
C ALA A 223 14.14 17.98 -14.79
N LEU A 224 13.86 17.00 -15.66
CA LEU A 224 12.53 16.41 -15.79
C LEU A 224 12.21 15.57 -14.57
N LEU A 225 13.14 14.73 -14.12
CA LEU A 225 12.96 13.88 -12.94
C LEU A 225 12.68 14.73 -11.70
N LYS A 226 13.51 15.74 -11.44
CA LYS A 226 13.29 16.67 -10.33
C LYS A 226 11.92 17.37 -10.40
N SER A 227 11.52 17.77 -11.62
CA SER A 227 10.19 18.37 -11.83
C SER A 227 9.03 17.41 -11.49
N LEU A 228 9.24 16.09 -11.54
CA LEU A 228 8.25 15.10 -11.12
C LEU A 228 8.28 14.81 -9.63
N GLU A 229 9.44 14.82 -9.01
CA GLU A 229 9.57 14.55 -7.57
C GLU A 229 8.81 15.56 -6.71
N ASP A 230 8.76 16.81 -7.15
CA ASP A 230 8.04 17.90 -6.48
C ASP A 230 6.52 17.90 -6.71
N ARG A 231 5.96 16.93 -7.48
CA ARG A 231 4.53 16.86 -7.83
C ARG A 231 3.75 15.96 -6.90
N ASP A 232 2.53 16.34 -6.64
CA ASP A 232 1.57 15.58 -5.86
C ASP A 232 0.61 14.74 -6.74
N VAL A 233 -0.32 14.05 -6.11
CA VAL A 233 -1.31 13.20 -6.78
C VAL A 233 -2.22 13.98 -7.74
N TYR A 234 -2.50 15.24 -7.48
CA TYR A 234 -3.37 16.05 -8.35
C TYR A 234 -2.72 16.35 -9.70
N ASP A 235 -1.39 16.50 -9.70
CA ASP A 235 -0.61 16.65 -10.95
C ASP A 235 -0.60 15.37 -11.80
N PHE A 236 -0.79 14.20 -11.17
CA PHE A 236 -0.93 12.92 -11.89
C PHE A 236 -2.40 12.66 -12.28
N ALA A 237 -3.35 13.07 -11.47
CA ALA A 237 -4.77 12.96 -11.82
C ALA A 237 -5.14 13.86 -13.00
N GLY A 238 -4.54 15.06 -13.10
CA GLY A 238 -4.75 16.03 -14.16
C GLY A 238 -3.46 16.73 -14.58
N PRO A 239 -2.58 16.06 -15.38
CA PRO A 239 -1.29 16.62 -15.77
C PRO A 239 -1.38 18.00 -16.45
N ASN A 240 -0.56 18.94 -15.99
CA ASN A 240 -0.56 20.30 -16.54
C ASN A 240 0.14 20.36 -17.91
N ARG A 241 -0.63 20.67 -18.95
CA ARG A 241 -0.18 20.76 -20.36
C ARG A 241 0.92 21.81 -20.61
N GLY A 242 1.10 22.76 -19.70
CA GLY A 242 2.12 23.81 -19.83
C GLY A 242 3.54 23.34 -19.49
N THR A 243 3.69 22.23 -18.79
CA THR A 243 4.98 21.78 -18.27
C THR A 243 5.86 21.13 -19.32
N LYS A 244 7.19 21.17 -19.13
CA LYS A 244 8.15 20.53 -20.05
C LYS A 244 7.96 19.02 -20.11
N VAL A 245 7.78 18.37 -18.94
CA VAL A 245 7.60 16.92 -18.86
C VAL A 245 6.31 16.49 -19.56
N TYR A 246 5.20 17.24 -19.41
CA TYR A 246 3.99 16.96 -20.16
C TYR A 246 4.22 17.03 -21.68
N LYS A 247 4.82 18.14 -22.15
CA LYS A 247 5.08 18.36 -23.59
C LYS A 247 5.97 17.26 -24.18
N MET A 248 6.96 16.80 -23.44
CA MET A 248 7.82 15.69 -23.85
C MET A 248 7.02 14.39 -23.95
N ALA A 249 6.29 14.01 -22.90
CA ALA A 249 5.48 12.78 -22.90
C ALA A 249 4.41 12.80 -24.00
N ALA A 250 3.68 13.91 -24.18
CA ALA A 250 2.69 14.05 -25.23
C ALA A 250 3.29 14.01 -26.64
N ALA A 251 4.49 14.59 -26.85
CA ALA A 251 5.19 14.52 -28.13
C ALA A 251 5.58 13.07 -28.46
N ARG A 252 6.08 12.30 -27.48
CA ARG A 252 6.43 10.88 -27.65
C ARG A 252 5.20 10.05 -27.99
N LEU A 253 4.10 10.23 -27.27
CA LEU A 253 2.85 9.53 -27.54
C LEU A 253 2.30 9.83 -28.94
N LYS A 254 2.42 11.06 -29.43
CA LYS A 254 2.06 11.41 -30.82
C LYS A 254 2.98 10.74 -31.84
N GLN A 255 4.28 10.71 -31.60
CA GLN A 255 5.24 10.07 -32.51
C GLN A 255 4.99 8.57 -32.71
N CYS A 256 4.49 7.87 -31.68
CA CYS A 256 4.13 6.46 -31.77
C CYS A 256 2.69 6.21 -32.27
N GLY A 257 1.93 7.27 -32.59
CA GLY A 257 0.55 7.14 -33.03
C GLY A 257 -0.44 6.76 -31.92
N ALA A 258 -0.10 6.99 -30.66
CA ALA A 258 -0.93 6.72 -29.51
C ALA A 258 -1.94 7.86 -29.20
N LEU A 259 -1.73 9.03 -29.79
CA LEU A 259 -2.57 10.22 -29.68
C LEU A 259 -2.84 10.83 -31.04
#